data_ea2ee936f77ee2cf47f965b17b0c49fd
#
_entry.id   ea2ee936f77ee2cf47f965b17b0c49fd
#
_cell.length_a   1.000
_cell.length_b   1.000
_cell.length_c   1.000
_cell.angle_alpha   90.00
_cell.angle_beta   90.00
_cell.angle_gamma   90.00
#
_symmetry.space_group_name_H-M   'P 1'
#
loop_
_entity.id
_entity.type
_entity.pdbx_description
1 polymer ?
#
loop_
_entity_poly.entity_id
_entity_poly.type
_entity_poly.pdbx_seq_one_letter_code
_entity_poly.pdbx_strand_id
1 'polypeptide(L)'
;MKDSLASQSFKRFQTNITSYISVGVLCGLFFVLLTAFALIDELMLIIAIPVLALPFLFASHISCYLLSVGEPIKLSSFFRYFVSFFRPQFRGSFRGITSFLKSLAVYGTIMIVSYFALYMIYRQQYGETFLNSINDLVAQYMGGASYEELIAALQANDGILLTFMMYVSSIPLPFTIATFMYFISFNSISLYYRANINNGATSLMRLAIANAFGRYKRSMRKDWFKLNWLIIALPIIGSAIAALIYFFVVKNPMYLAPILSAGAFIPYIFFLPFYFPNMEVLYTRYENVFKEGNKMAIESILARIQTSIELSEEEKRNLENSFKNDNEEKE
;
A
#
# COMPACT_ATOMS: atom_id res chain seq x y z
N MET A 1 -17.56 -12.62 29.00
CA MET A 1 -17.34 -12.89 27.54
C MET A 1 -16.43 -11.80 27.00
N LYS A 2 -15.32 -12.15 26.36
CA LYS A 2 -14.51 -11.14 25.66
C LYS A 2 -15.31 -10.67 24.43
N ASP A 3 -15.58 -9.37 24.34
CA ASP A 3 -16.24 -8.79 23.17
C ASP A 3 -15.52 -9.19 21.87
N SER A 4 -16.29 -9.48 20.83
CA SER A 4 -15.73 -9.77 19.51
C SER A 4 -14.97 -8.54 18.97
N LEU A 5 -13.98 -8.73 18.10
CA LEU A 5 -13.26 -7.62 17.48
C LEU A 5 -14.20 -6.62 16.78
N ALA A 6 -15.22 -7.14 16.10
CA ALA A 6 -16.24 -6.31 15.45
C ALA A 6 -17.04 -5.47 16.44
N SER A 7 -17.43 -6.06 17.59
CA SER A 7 -18.13 -5.33 18.67
C SER A 7 -17.26 -4.21 19.25
N GLN A 8 -15.98 -4.49 19.48
CA GLN A 8 -15.03 -3.48 19.97
C GLN A 8 -14.85 -2.33 18.97
N SER A 9 -14.74 -2.65 17.68
CA SER A 9 -14.65 -1.64 16.62
C SER A 9 -15.89 -0.78 16.53
N PHE A 10 -17.06 -1.41 16.59
CA PHE A 10 -18.33 -0.69 16.56
C PHE A 10 -18.51 0.23 17.77
N LYS A 11 -18.15 -0.20 18.97
CA LYS A 11 -18.15 0.66 20.17
C LYS A 11 -17.23 1.88 19.99
N ARG A 12 -16.02 1.69 19.45
CA ARG A 12 -15.10 2.81 19.13
C ARG A 12 -15.69 3.77 18.11
N PHE A 13 -16.28 3.24 17.05
CA PHE A 13 -16.97 4.05 16.05
C PHE A 13 -18.06 4.91 16.69
N GLN A 14 -18.93 4.32 17.53
CA GLN A 14 -20.01 5.05 18.21
C GLN A 14 -19.51 6.16 19.13
N THR A 15 -18.36 5.98 19.80
CA THR A 15 -17.80 6.98 20.72
C THR A 15 -17.40 8.27 20.01
N ASN A 16 -16.92 8.20 18.75
CA ASN A 16 -16.40 9.34 18.00
C ASN A 16 -16.93 9.38 16.57
N ILE A 17 -18.22 9.10 16.39
CA ILE A 17 -18.87 8.89 15.09
C ILE A 17 -18.62 10.02 14.10
N THR A 18 -18.77 11.27 14.52
CA THR A 18 -18.61 12.45 13.66
C THR A 18 -17.19 12.55 13.13
N SER A 19 -16.19 12.29 13.96
CA SER A 19 -14.77 12.38 13.57
C SER A 19 -14.39 11.27 12.59
N TYR A 20 -14.84 10.02 12.83
CA TYR A 20 -14.56 8.93 11.91
C TYR A 20 -15.27 9.11 10.57
N ILE A 21 -16.52 9.58 10.58
CA ILE A 21 -17.22 9.91 9.34
C ILE A 21 -16.49 11.03 8.60
N SER A 22 -16.12 12.12 9.27
CA SER A 22 -15.45 13.24 8.62
C SER A 22 -14.12 12.83 7.98
N VAL A 23 -13.25 12.13 8.71
CA VAL A 23 -11.95 11.68 8.19
C VAL A 23 -12.14 10.61 7.11
N GLY A 24 -13.05 9.66 7.32
CA GLY A 24 -13.30 8.56 6.38
C GLY A 24 -13.87 9.06 5.04
N VAL A 25 -14.88 9.93 5.10
CA VAL A 25 -15.46 10.54 3.89
C VAL A 25 -14.45 11.42 3.17
N LEU A 26 -13.69 12.25 3.90
CA LEU A 26 -12.63 13.07 3.30
C LEU A 26 -11.57 12.21 2.59
N CYS A 27 -11.15 11.12 3.23
CA CYS A 27 -10.19 10.20 2.65
C CYS A 27 -10.75 9.48 1.40
N GLY A 28 -12.01 9.06 1.46
CA GLY A 28 -12.70 8.44 0.32
C GLY A 28 -12.87 9.41 -0.86
N LEU A 29 -13.27 10.64 -0.60
CA LEU A 29 -13.37 11.68 -1.63
C LEU A 29 -12.00 11.97 -2.26
N PHE A 30 -10.95 12.03 -1.46
CA PHE A 30 -9.59 12.19 -1.97
C PHE A 30 -9.21 11.05 -2.91
N PHE A 31 -9.56 9.80 -2.59
CA PHE A 31 -9.31 8.66 -3.48
C PHE A 31 -10.09 8.78 -4.79
N VAL A 32 -11.35 9.24 -4.74
CA VAL A 32 -12.10 9.51 -5.97
C VAL A 32 -11.45 10.60 -6.82
N LEU A 33 -10.93 11.66 -6.21
CA LEU A 33 -10.20 12.70 -6.93
C LEU A 33 -8.93 12.16 -7.62
N LEU A 34 -8.30 11.13 -7.08
CA LEU A 34 -7.15 10.48 -7.75
C LEU A 34 -7.53 9.87 -9.10
N THR A 35 -8.81 9.54 -9.34
CA THR A 35 -9.25 9.02 -10.64
C THR A 35 -9.02 10.01 -11.78
N ALA A 36 -8.86 11.32 -11.48
CA ALA A 36 -8.51 12.31 -12.49
C ALA A 36 -7.16 12.00 -13.17
N PHE A 37 -6.24 11.32 -12.47
CA PHE A 37 -4.98 10.88 -13.08
C PHE A 37 -5.20 9.78 -14.13
N ALA A 38 -6.25 8.96 -14.00
CA ALA A 38 -6.61 7.98 -15.02
C ALA A 38 -7.19 8.61 -16.30
N LEU A 39 -7.61 9.88 -16.27
CA LEU A 39 -7.98 10.62 -17.48
C LEU A 39 -6.76 11.01 -18.32
N ILE A 40 -5.58 11.05 -17.71
CA ILE A 40 -4.32 11.36 -18.37
C ILE A 40 -3.69 10.06 -18.88
N ASP A 41 -3.47 9.10 -17.95
CA ASP A 41 -2.87 7.80 -18.22
C ASP A 41 -3.12 6.87 -17.03
N GLU A 42 -3.36 5.57 -17.26
CA GLU A 42 -3.54 4.57 -16.19
C GLU A 42 -2.28 4.44 -15.31
N LEU A 43 -1.09 4.57 -15.90
CA LEU A 43 0.17 4.53 -15.16
C LEU A 43 0.30 5.72 -14.22
N MET A 44 -0.19 6.90 -14.58
CA MET A 44 -0.22 8.07 -13.70
C MET A 44 -1.08 7.82 -12.48
N LEU A 45 -2.23 7.14 -12.62
CA LEU A 45 -3.04 6.71 -11.47
C LEU A 45 -2.26 5.74 -10.58
N ILE A 46 -1.62 4.73 -11.16
CA ILE A 46 -0.85 3.72 -10.41
C ILE A 46 0.29 4.37 -9.63
N ILE A 47 0.94 5.40 -10.18
CA ILE A 47 1.99 6.17 -9.50
C ILE A 47 1.40 7.12 -8.44
N ALA A 48 0.28 7.78 -8.72
CA ALA A 48 -0.34 8.71 -7.79
C ALA A 48 -0.79 8.03 -6.48
N ILE A 49 -1.24 6.78 -6.56
CA ILE A 49 -1.65 6.02 -5.37
C ILE A 49 -0.52 5.92 -4.32
N PRO A 50 0.70 5.40 -4.59
CA PRO A 50 1.75 5.31 -3.58
C PRO A 50 2.30 6.67 -3.16
N VAL A 51 2.29 7.67 -4.03
CA VAL A 51 2.88 8.98 -3.77
C VAL A 51 1.93 9.88 -2.99
N LEU A 52 0.63 9.83 -3.26
CA LEU A 52 -0.37 10.71 -2.67
C LEU A 52 -1.31 9.99 -1.70
N ALA A 53 -1.89 8.85 -2.13
CA ALA A 53 -2.87 8.16 -1.30
C ALA A 53 -2.27 7.53 -0.05
N LEU A 54 -1.07 6.96 -0.15
CA LEU A 54 -0.42 6.31 0.99
C LEU A 54 -0.06 7.28 2.12
N PRO A 55 0.58 8.45 1.86
CA PRO A 55 0.81 9.45 2.90
C PRO A 55 -0.49 10.00 3.49
N PHE A 56 -1.52 10.18 2.65
CA PHE A 56 -2.81 10.68 3.09
C PHE A 56 -3.52 9.68 4.00
N LEU A 57 -3.55 8.41 3.62
CA LEU A 57 -4.11 7.33 4.42
C LEU A 57 -3.34 7.18 5.75
N PHE A 58 -2.02 7.28 5.72
CA PHE A 58 -1.17 7.26 6.91
C PHE A 58 -1.49 8.41 7.86
N ALA A 59 -1.60 9.64 7.36
CA ALA A 59 -1.98 10.80 8.18
C ALA A 59 -3.38 10.64 8.79
N SER A 60 -4.33 10.10 8.02
CA SER A 60 -5.69 9.78 8.50
C SER A 60 -5.65 8.76 9.64
N HIS A 61 -4.86 7.69 9.50
CA HIS A 61 -4.68 6.70 10.55
C HIS A 61 -4.14 7.29 11.84
N ILE A 62 -3.06 8.08 11.76
CA ILE A 62 -2.46 8.69 12.95
C ILE A 62 -3.43 9.66 13.61
N SER A 63 -4.15 10.46 12.83
CA SER A 63 -5.16 11.40 13.35
C SER A 63 -6.29 10.66 14.09
N CYS A 64 -6.77 9.55 13.55
CA CYS A 64 -7.79 8.73 14.21
C CYS A 64 -7.24 8.06 15.49
N TYR A 65 -5.98 7.61 15.47
CA TYR A 65 -5.35 7.07 16.68
C TYR A 65 -5.25 8.11 17.79
N LEU A 66 -4.81 9.34 17.48
CA LEU A 66 -4.74 10.42 18.45
C LEU A 66 -6.11 10.76 19.04
N LEU A 67 -7.16 10.70 18.21
CA LEU A 67 -8.54 10.84 18.68
C LEU A 67 -8.89 9.78 19.75
N SER A 68 -8.43 8.54 19.57
CA SER A 68 -8.70 7.47 20.55
C SER A 68 -8.00 7.65 21.89
N VAL A 69 -6.96 8.49 21.96
CA VAL A 69 -6.26 8.86 23.20
C VAL A 69 -6.67 10.24 23.72
N GLY A 70 -7.75 10.83 23.16
CA GLY A 70 -8.37 12.06 23.64
C GLY A 70 -7.83 13.34 23.01
N GLU A 71 -6.94 13.25 22.01
CA GLU A 71 -6.45 14.43 21.28
C GLU A 71 -7.36 14.78 20.11
N PRO A 72 -7.78 16.06 19.96
CA PRO A 72 -8.64 16.46 18.85
C PRO A 72 -7.86 16.43 17.52
N ILE A 73 -8.56 16.07 16.44
CA ILE A 73 -7.99 16.10 15.08
C ILE A 73 -7.82 17.55 14.65
N LYS A 74 -6.58 17.97 14.42
CA LYS A 74 -6.23 19.30 13.89
C LYS A 74 -5.68 19.17 12.47
N LEU A 75 -6.11 20.04 11.58
CA LEU A 75 -5.65 20.05 10.18
C LEU A 75 -4.13 20.22 10.08
N SER A 76 -3.54 21.08 10.93
CA SER A 76 -2.09 21.29 11.00
C SER A 76 -1.33 20.01 11.40
N SER A 77 -1.88 19.24 12.35
CA SER A 77 -1.32 17.94 12.75
C SER A 77 -1.42 16.92 11.62
N PHE A 78 -2.54 16.90 10.90
CA PHE A 78 -2.73 16.05 9.74
C PHE A 78 -1.66 16.27 8.67
N PHE A 79 -1.44 17.51 8.23
CA PHE A 79 -0.41 17.83 7.24
C PHE A 79 1.00 17.54 7.75
N ARG A 80 1.27 17.74 9.04
CA ARG A 80 2.54 17.35 9.65
C ARG A 80 2.78 15.84 9.52
N TYR A 81 1.77 14.98 9.73
CA TYR A 81 1.89 13.54 9.58
C TYR A 81 1.99 13.13 8.12
N PHE A 82 1.29 13.80 7.21
CA PHE A 82 1.43 13.60 5.78
C PHE A 82 2.88 13.79 5.32
N VAL A 83 3.51 14.90 5.68
CA VAL A 83 4.91 15.18 5.35
C VAL A 83 5.87 14.23 6.06
N SER A 84 5.56 13.85 7.32
CA SER A 84 6.39 12.93 8.10
C SER A 84 6.50 11.54 7.49
N PHE A 85 5.53 11.14 6.66
CA PHE A 85 5.56 9.87 5.94
C PHE A 85 6.82 9.71 5.07
N PHE A 86 7.28 10.81 4.46
CA PHE A 86 8.45 10.82 3.59
C PHE A 86 9.79 10.90 4.35
N ARG A 87 9.76 11.12 5.67
CA ARG A 87 11.00 11.21 6.45
C ARG A 87 11.70 9.86 6.53
N PRO A 88 13.06 9.83 6.45
CA PRO A 88 13.84 8.59 6.49
C PRO A 88 13.58 7.73 7.73
N GLN A 89 13.23 8.38 8.85
CA GLN A 89 12.91 7.72 10.12
C GLN A 89 11.74 6.75 10.02
N PHE A 90 10.73 7.09 9.24
CA PHE A 90 9.54 6.24 9.06
C PHE A 90 9.71 5.18 7.99
N ARG A 91 10.62 5.36 7.04
CA ARG A 91 10.79 4.50 5.85
C ARG A 91 9.43 4.17 5.17
N GLY A 92 8.49 5.10 5.27
CA GLY A 92 7.16 4.93 4.68
C GLY A 92 7.23 4.86 3.16
N SER A 93 8.05 5.72 2.55
CA SER A 93 8.31 5.73 1.12
C SER A 93 8.83 4.38 0.60
N PHE A 94 9.77 3.73 1.30
CA PHE A 94 10.28 2.41 0.91
C PHE A 94 9.18 1.33 0.93
N ARG A 95 8.28 1.37 1.92
CA ARG A 95 7.14 0.46 1.97
C ARG A 95 6.09 0.78 0.92
N GLY A 96 5.90 2.05 0.61
CA GLY A 96 5.11 2.49 -0.54
C GLY A 96 5.64 1.89 -1.84
N ILE A 97 6.95 2.02 -2.08
CA ILE A 97 7.61 1.45 -3.27
C ILE A 97 7.45 -0.07 -3.33
N THR A 98 7.67 -0.80 -2.22
CA THR A 98 7.49 -2.26 -2.22
C THR A 98 6.04 -2.69 -2.42
N SER A 99 5.07 -1.92 -1.91
CA SER A 99 3.64 -2.15 -2.16
C SER A 99 3.28 -1.86 -3.61
N PHE A 100 3.82 -0.79 -4.17
CA PHE A 100 3.70 -0.43 -5.58
C PHE A 100 4.25 -1.53 -6.49
N LEU A 101 5.49 -2.00 -6.28
CA LEU A 101 6.09 -3.07 -7.08
C LEU A 101 5.27 -4.37 -7.05
N LYS A 102 4.72 -4.72 -5.89
CA LYS A 102 3.81 -5.89 -5.77
C LYS A 102 2.52 -5.69 -6.55
N SER A 103 1.95 -4.49 -6.49
CA SER A 103 0.73 -4.18 -7.23
C SER A 103 0.97 -4.10 -8.73
N LEU A 104 2.13 -3.58 -9.14
CA LEU A 104 2.57 -3.57 -10.54
C LEU A 104 2.78 -5.01 -11.07
N ALA A 105 3.33 -5.92 -10.28
CA ALA A 105 3.44 -7.32 -10.65
C ALA A 105 2.05 -7.97 -10.84
N VAL A 106 1.08 -7.65 -9.98
CA VAL A 106 -0.32 -8.10 -10.15
C VAL A 106 -0.93 -7.49 -11.40
N TYR A 107 -0.73 -6.18 -11.63
CA TYR A 107 -1.18 -5.50 -12.84
C TYR A 107 -0.66 -6.20 -14.10
N GLY A 108 0.66 -6.39 -14.20
CA GLY A 108 1.28 -7.04 -15.35
C GLY A 108 0.80 -8.48 -15.57
N THR A 109 0.63 -9.24 -14.48
CA THR A 109 0.13 -10.62 -14.58
C THR A 109 -1.30 -10.65 -15.12
N ILE A 110 -2.19 -9.82 -14.60
CA ILE A 110 -3.59 -9.77 -15.06
C ILE A 110 -3.66 -9.20 -16.47
N MET A 111 -2.83 -8.20 -16.80
CA MET A 111 -2.74 -7.64 -18.15
C MET A 111 -2.37 -8.71 -19.18
N ILE A 112 -1.39 -9.57 -18.89
CA ILE A 112 -1.00 -10.69 -19.75
C ILE A 112 -2.17 -11.66 -19.93
N VAL A 113 -2.85 -12.04 -18.85
CA VAL A 113 -4.01 -12.95 -18.92
C VAL A 113 -5.14 -12.30 -19.72
N SER A 114 -5.43 -11.02 -19.48
CA SER A 114 -6.45 -10.27 -20.22
C SER A 114 -6.11 -10.17 -21.70
N TYR A 115 -4.82 -9.92 -22.02
CA TYR A 115 -4.36 -9.89 -23.41
C TYR A 115 -4.69 -11.20 -24.14
N PHE A 116 -4.29 -12.34 -23.59
CA PHE A 116 -4.57 -13.63 -24.23
C PHE A 116 -6.07 -13.92 -24.35
N ALA A 117 -6.84 -13.64 -23.31
CA ALA A 117 -8.28 -13.88 -23.33
C ALA A 117 -8.98 -12.98 -24.38
N LEU A 118 -8.68 -11.68 -24.38
CA LEU A 118 -9.24 -10.75 -25.35
C LEU A 118 -8.73 -11.01 -26.76
N TYR A 119 -7.46 -11.36 -26.94
CA TYR A 119 -6.91 -11.77 -28.25
C TYR A 119 -7.72 -12.89 -28.88
N MET A 120 -8.07 -13.93 -28.13
CA MET A 120 -8.89 -15.03 -28.64
C MET A 120 -10.29 -14.56 -29.04
N ILE A 121 -10.92 -13.69 -28.22
CA ILE A 121 -12.25 -13.14 -28.50
C ILE A 121 -12.21 -12.25 -29.74
N TYR A 122 -11.27 -11.31 -29.83
CA TYR A 122 -11.16 -10.37 -30.95
C TYR A 122 -10.78 -11.08 -32.26
N ARG A 123 -9.90 -12.09 -32.18
CA ARG A 123 -9.58 -12.92 -33.34
C ARG A 123 -10.80 -13.69 -33.83
N GLN A 124 -11.64 -14.20 -32.95
CA GLN A 124 -12.87 -14.89 -33.35
C GLN A 124 -13.89 -13.92 -33.92
N GLN A 125 -14.01 -12.72 -33.40
CA GLN A 125 -15.02 -11.74 -33.80
C GLN A 125 -14.65 -10.98 -35.08
N TYR A 126 -13.38 -10.58 -35.22
CA TYR A 126 -12.91 -9.70 -36.32
C TYR A 126 -11.96 -10.38 -37.30
N GLY A 127 -11.54 -11.62 -37.06
CA GLY A 127 -10.75 -12.46 -37.95
C GLY A 127 -9.46 -11.80 -38.45
N GLU A 128 -9.30 -11.79 -39.77
CA GLU A 128 -8.12 -11.24 -40.45
C GLU A 128 -7.96 -9.73 -40.27
N THR A 129 -9.05 -8.99 -40.17
CA THR A 129 -8.98 -7.53 -39.94
C THR A 129 -8.22 -7.18 -38.66
N PHE A 130 -8.49 -7.89 -37.57
CA PHE A 130 -7.76 -7.71 -36.30
C PHE A 130 -6.30 -8.12 -36.40
N LEU A 131 -6.00 -9.27 -37.04
CA LEU A 131 -4.63 -9.72 -37.23
C LEU A 131 -3.82 -8.78 -38.10
N ASN A 132 -4.38 -8.28 -39.19
CA ASN A 132 -3.73 -7.30 -40.06
C ASN A 132 -3.46 -6.00 -39.29
N SER A 133 -4.40 -5.49 -38.49
CA SER A 133 -4.19 -4.29 -37.67
C SER A 133 -3.03 -4.46 -36.68
N ILE A 134 -2.88 -5.65 -36.06
CA ILE A 134 -1.73 -5.94 -35.19
C ILE A 134 -0.43 -5.95 -35.99
N ASN A 135 -0.40 -6.65 -37.12
CA ASN A 135 0.80 -6.77 -37.94
C ASN A 135 1.23 -5.39 -38.47
N ASP A 136 0.29 -4.57 -38.91
CA ASP A 136 0.55 -3.21 -39.39
C ASP A 136 1.11 -2.33 -38.29
N LEU A 137 0.56 -2.39 -37.06
CA LEU A 137 1.10 -1.65 -35.92
C LEU A 137 2.53 -2.10 -35.58
N VAL A 138 2.78 -3.42 -35.57
CA VAL A 138 4.11 -3.97 -35.30
C VAL A 138 5.09 -3.55 -36.40
N ALA A 139 4.70 -3.62 -37.68
CA ALA A 139 5.53 -3.22 -38.80
C ALA A 139 5.87 -1.71 -38.73
N GLN A 140 4.91 -0.87 -38.40
CA GLN A 140 5.13 0.57 -38.23
C GLN A 140 6.07 0.85 -37.04
N TYR A 141 5.86 0.20 -35.90
CA TYR A 141 6.74 0.34 -34.75
C TYR A 141 8.18 -0.09 -35.07
N MET A 142 8.36 -1.24 -35.70
CA MET A 142 9.67 -1.73 -36.13
C MET A 142 10.32 -0.89 -37.24
N GLY A 143 9.49 -0.23 -38.06
CA GLY A 143 9.93 0.71 -39.09
C GLY A 143 10.33 2.10 -38.56
N GLY A 144 10.18 2.35 -37.25
CA GLY A 144 10.52 3.64 -36.63
C GLY A 144 9.46 4.72 -36.88
N ALA A 145 8.19 4.34 -37.04
CA ALA A 145 7.08 5.27 -37.18
C ALA A 145 7.01 6.26 -36.00
N SER A 146 6.58 7.47 -36.29
CA SER A 146 6.36 8.51 -35.27
C SER A 146 5.20 8.13 -34.36
N TYR A 147 5.14 8.78 -33.17
CA TYR A 147 4.04 8.58 -32.24
C TYR A 147 2.66 8.87 -32.85
N GLU A 148 2.57 9.87 -33.72
CA GLU A 148 1.33 10.25 -34.42
C GLU A 148 0.88 9.15 -35.38
N GLU A 149 1.83 8.55 -36.13
CA GLU A 149 1.54 7.43 -37.04
C GLU A 149 1.07 6.19 -36.31
N LEU A 150 1.67 5.89 -35.14
CA LEU A 150 1.24 4.78 -34.28
C LEU A 150 -0.17 4.99 -33.72
N ILE A 151 -0.52 6.22 -33.32
CA ILE A 151 -1.88 6.55 -32.88
C ILE A 151 -2.87 6.39 -34.03
N ALA A 152 -2.51 6.85 -35.22
CA ALA A 152 -3.36 6.71 -36.42
C ALA A 152 -3.59 5.21 -36.74
N ALA A 153 -2.57 4.38 -36.63
CA ALA A 153 -2.69 2.93 -36.80
C ALA A 153 -3.60 2.27 -35.75
N LEU A 154 -3.54 2.71 -34.50
CA LEU A 154 -4.44 2.23 -33.44
C LEU A 154 -5.90 2.60 -33.69
N GLN A 155 -6.17 3.76 -34.32
CA GLN A 155 -7.51 4.25 -34.65
C GLN A 155 -8.05 3.70 -35.98
N ALA A 156 -7.18 3.07 -36.76
CA ALA A 156 -7.59 2.46 -38.04
C ALA A 156 -8.60 1.31 -37.80
N ASN A 157 -9.32 0.93 -38.85
CA ASN A 157 -10.31 -0.15 -38.82
C ASN A 157 -11.34 0.00 -37.68
N ASP A 158 -12.00 1.16 -37.63
CA ASP A 158 -13.03 1.51 -36.63
C ASP A 158 -12.52 1.47 -35.18
N GLY A 159 -11.21 1.61 -34.97
CA GLY A 159 -10.60 1.62 -33.63
C GLY A 159 -10.62 0.25 -32.93
N ILE A 160 -10.71 -0.84 -33.68
CA ILE A 160 -10.73 -2.21 -33.12
C ILE A 160 -9.50 -2.43 -32.24
N LEU A 161 -8.32 -2.05 -32.73
CA LEU A 161 -7.07 -2.25 -32.01
C LEU A 161 -6.96 -1.32 -30.80
N LEU A 162 -7.39 -0.07 -30.94
CA LEU A 162 -7.47 0.87 -29.82
C LEU A 162 -8.36 0.33 -28.69
N THR A 163 -9.56 -0.13 -29.05
CA THR A 163 -10.51 -0.70 -28.09
C THR A 163 -9.94 -1.93 -27.38
N PHE A 164 -9.29 -2.80 -28.14
CA PHE A 164 -8.58 -3.97 -27.59
C PHE A 164 -7.53 -3.56 -26.56
N MET A 165 -6.65 -2.61 -26.91
CA MET A 165 -5.58 -2.15 -26.02
C MET A 165 -6.14 -1.49 -24.74
N MET A 166 -7.18 -0.66 -24.87
CA MET A 166 -7.86 -0.03 -23.74
C MET A 166 -8.51 -1.06 -22.80
N TYR A 167 -9.05 -2.15 -23.31
CA TYR A 167 -9.57 -3.21 -22.46
C TYR A 167 -8.45 -3.98 -21.75
N VAL A 168 -7.36 -4.30 -22.46
CA VAL A 168 -6.20 -4.99 -21.90
C VAL A 168 -5.59 -4.20 -20.73
N SER A 169 -5.46 -2.88 -20.86
CA SER A 169 -4.88 -2.01 -19.84
C SER A 169 -5.83 -1.72 -18.68
N SER A 170 -7.14 -1.58 -18.95
CA SER A 170 -8.11 -1.15 -17.95
C SER A 170 -8.61 -2.28 -17.04
N ILE A 171 -8.77 -3.52 -17.54
CA ILE A 171 -9.26 -4.67 -16.77
C ILE A 171 -8.41 -4.94 -15.52
N PRO A 172 -7.07 -4.83 -15.52
CA PRO A 172 -6.26 -5.04 -14.34
C PRO A 172 -6.45 -4.00 -13.23
N LEU A 173 -6.92 -2.79 -13.53
CA LEU A 173 -6.97 -1.66 -12.57
C LEU A 173 -7.70 -1.97 -11.26
N PRO A 174 -8.93 -2.53 -11.25
CA PRO A 174 -9.63 -2.84 -10.01
C PRO A 174 -8.86 -3.79 -9.10
N PHE A 175 -8.23 -4.79 -9.67
CA PHE A 175 -7.43 -5.79 -8.95
C PHE A 175 -6.15 -5.18 -8.40
N THR A 176 -5.53 -4.28 -9.17
CA THR A 176 -4.35 -3.55 -8.77
C THR A 176 -4.66 -2.62 -7.61
N ILE A 177 -5.75 -1.86 -7.67
CA ILE A 177 -6.23 -1.00 -6.59
C ILE A 177 -6.54 -1.85 -5.35
N ALA A 178 -7.27 -2.95 -5.49
CA ALA A 178 -7.60 -3.86 -4.39
C ALA A 178 -6.34 -4.42 -3.72
N THR A 179 -5.38 -4.89 -4.51
CA THR A 179 -4.11 -5.44 -4.02
C THR A 179 -3.27 -4.37 -3.34
N PHE A 180 -3.21 -3.19 -3.92
CA PHE A 180 -2.49 -2.06 -3.36
C PHE A 180 -3.08 -1.63 -2.01
N MET A 181 -4.39 -1.46 -1.94
CA MET A 181 -5.11 -1.11 -0.70
C MET A 181 -4.94 -2.20 0.37
N TYR A 182 -4.89 -3.47 0.00
CA TYR A 182 -4.56 -4.55 0.92
C TYR A 182 -3.16 -4.40 1.53
N PHE A 183 -2.13 -4.23 0.70
CA PHE A 183 -0.76 -4.12 1.20
C PHE A 183 -0.55 -2.89 2.06
N ILE A 184 -1.12 -1.75 1.66
CA ILE A 184 -1.04 -0.51 2.44
C ILE A 184 -1.73 -0.68 3.78
N SER A 185 -2.98 -1.13 3.76
CA SER A 185 -3.81 -1.30 4.94
C SER A 185 -3.16 -2.25 5.95
N PHE A 186 -2.70 -3.41 5.49
CA PHE A 186 -2.04 -4.38 6.37
C PHE A 186 -0.71 -3.85 6.91
N ASN A 187 0.09 -3.17 6.10
CA ASN A 187 1.37 -2.61 6.53
C ASN A 187 1.20 -1.40 7.46
N SER A 188 0.07 -0.70 7.41
CA SER A 188 -0.21 0.46 8.28
C SER A 188 -0.23 0.08 9.76
N ILE A 189 -0.60 -1.16 10.13
CA ILE A 189 -0.53 -1.65 11.51
C ILE A 189 0.87 -1.42 12.11
N SER A 190 1.92 -1.73 11.35
CA SER A 190 3.29 -1.53 11.82
C SER A 190 3.73 -0.05 11.77
N LEU A 191 3.10 0.77 10.94
CA LEU A 191 3.37 2.21 10.87
C LEU A 191 2.79 2.96 12.07
N TYR A 192 1.61 2.57 12.54
CA TYR A 192 1.02 3.08 13.79
C TYR A 192 1.98 2.99 14.96
N TYR A 193 2.55 1.82 15.16
CA TYR A 193 3.47 1.61 16.25
C TYR A 193 4.74 2.45 16.12
N ARG A 194 5.26 2.62 14.89
CA ARG A 194 6.45 3.45 14.63
C ARG A 194 6.20 4.94 14.81
N ALA A 195 4.99 5.41 14.59
CA ALA A 195 4.62 6.80 14.84
C ALA A 195 4.57 7.12 16.35
N ASN A 196 4.21 6.14 17.17
CA ASN A 196 4.17 6.25 18.62
C ASN A 196 5.54 6.13 19.31
N ILE A 197 6.48 5.40 18.68
CA ILE A 197 7.85 5.34 19.19
C ILE A 197 8.57 6.58 18.70
N ASN A 198 8.75 7.51 19.61
CA ASN A 198 9.43 8.78 19.43
C ASN A 198 10.68 8.74 18.54
N ASN A 199 11.00 9.87 17.98
CA ASN A 199 12.05 10.25 17.02
C ASN A 199 13.48 9.68 17.28
N GLY A 200 13.68 8.82 18.30
CA GLY A 200 14.96 8.22 18.69
C GLY A 200 15.10 6.70 18.47
N ALA A 201 14.15 6.05 17.76
CA ALA A 201 14.25 4.60 17.57
C ALA A 201 15.50 4.21 16.78
N THR A 202 16.41 3.47 17.45
CA THR A 202 17.62 2.91 16.85
C THR A 202 17.28 1.89 15.74
N SER A 203 18.25 1.57 14.88
CA SER A 203 18.09 0.54 13.84
C SER A 203 17.70 -0.82 14.41
N LEU A 204 18.19 -1.16 15.61
CA LEU A 204 17.88 -2.41 16.32
C LEU A 204 16.43 -2.45 16.83
N MET A 205 15.90 -1.35 17.37
CA MET A 205 14.49 -1.26 17.75
C MET A 205 13.57 -1.46 16.52
N ARG A 206 13.97 -0.93 15.36
CA ARG A 206 13.23 -1.14 14.10
C ARG A 206 13.27 -2.60 13.64
N LEU A 207 14.39 -3.27 13.82
CA LEU A 207 14.56 -4.68 13.50
C LEU A 207 13.70 -5.55 14.44
N ALA A 208 13.67 -5.27 15.74
CA ALA A 208 12.84 -5.99 16.69
C ALA A 208 11.34 -5.86 16.41
N ILE A 209 10.88 -4.65 16.06
CA ILE A 209 9.50 -4.42 15.61
C ILE A 209 9.22 -5.24 14.35
N ALA A 210 10.14 -5.27 13.40
CA ALA A 210 9.99 -6.06 12.17
C ALA A 210 9.93 -7.56 12.46
N ASN A 211 10.74 -8.05 13.39
CA ASN A 211 10.77 -9.46 13.83
C ASN A 211 9.49 -9.83 14.61
N ALA A 212 9.03 -8.97 15.52
CA ALA A 212 7.75 -9.16 16.22
C ALA A 212 6.58 -9.18 15.22
N PHE A 213 6.53 -8.25 14.28
CA PHE A 213 5.55 -8.25 13.20
C PHE A 213 5.63 -9.54 12.35
N GLY A 214 6.84 -10.03 12.08
CA GLY A 214 7.05 -11.28 11.34
C GLY A 214 6.46 -12.50 12.06
N ARG A 215 6.71 -12.66 13.36
CA ARG A 215 6.20 -13.77 14.19
C ARG A 215 4.67 -13.83 14.23
N TYR A 216 4.01 -12.69 14.40
CA TYR A 216 2.55 -12.61 14.55
C TYR A 216 1.82 -12.31 13.25
N LYS A 217 2.53 -12.20 12.14
CA LYS A 217 1.99 -11.80 10.82
C LYS A 217 0.78 -12.64 10.39
N ARG A 218 0.81 -13.97 10.64
CA ARG A 218 -0.29 -14.87 10.26
C ARG A 218 -1.55 -14.59 11.08
N SER A 219 -1.41 -14.41 12.39
CA SER A 219 -2.53 -14.09 13.29
C SER A 219 -3.09 -12.70 13.00
N MET A 220 -2.23 -11.70 12.85
CA MET A 220 -2.63 -10.34 12.47
C MET A 220 -3.38 -10.32 11.13
N ARG A 221 -2.91 -11.08 10.13
CA ARG A 221 -3.57 -11.18 8.83
C ARG A 221 -4.96 -11.79 8.97
N LYS A 222 -5.12 -12.84 9.77
CA LYS A 222 -6.43 -13.47 10.03
C LYS A 222 -7.41 -12.50 10.67
N ASP A 223 -6.97 -11.76 11.68
CA ASP A 223 -7.82 -10.79 12.37
C ASP A 223 -8.09 -9.55 11.50
N TRP A 224 -7.10 -9.12 10.71
CA TRP A 224 -7.27 -8.06 9.72
C TRP A 224 -8.35 -8.44 8.68
N PHE A 225 -8.29 -9.65 8.11
CA PHE A 225 -9.28 -10.11 7.15
C PHE A 225 -10.69 -10.16 7.74
N LYS A 226 -10.85 -10.56 9.00
CA LYS A 226 -12.16 -10.58 9.66
C LYS A 226 -12.83 -9.19 9.71
N LEU A 227 -12.03 -8.13 9.81
CA LEU A 227 -12.53 -6.77 9.96
C LEU A 227 -12.54 -5.97 8.65
N ASN A 228 -11.58 -6.23 7.77
CA ASN A 228 -11.27 -5.33 6.65
C ASN A 228 -11.28 -5.99 5.25
N TRP A 229 -11.84 -7.19 5.09
CA TRP A 229 -11.88 -7.86 3.78
C TRP A 229 -12.58 -7.02 2.69
N LEU A 230 -13.50 -6.16 3.09
CA LEU A 230 -14.19 -5.24 2.18
C LEU A 230 -13.24 -4.28 1.46
N ILE A 231 -12.07 -3.97 2.05
CA ILE A 231 -11.09 -3.09 1.37
C ILE A 231 -10.57 -3.70 0.06
N ILE A 232 -10.66 -5.03 -0.06
CA ILE A 232 -10.29 -5.76 -1.28
C ILE A 232 -11.52 -5.97 -2.18
N ALA A 233 -12.67 -6.30 -1.59
CA ALA A 233 -13.87 -6.64 -2.36
C ALA A 233 -14.52 -5.41 -3.00
N LEU A 234 -14.55 -4.27 -2.31
CA LEU A 234 -15.25 -3.08 -2.78
C LEU A 234 -14.72 -2.51 -4.10
N PRO A 235 -13.40 -2.41 -4.35
CA PRO A 235 -12.90 -1.96 -5.65
C PRO A 235 -13.35 -2.86 -6.79
N ILE A 236 -13.36 -4.16 -6.58
CA ILE A 236 -13.74 -5.14 -7.60
C ILE A 236 -15.24 -5.04 -7.90
N ILE A 237 -16.07 -5.02 -6.84
CA ILE A 237 -17.52 -4.93 -6.97
C ILE A 237 -17.93 -3.58 -7.57
N GLY A 238 -17.37 -2.48 -7.06
CA GLY A 238 -17.67 -1.15 -7.56
C GLY A 238 -17.26 -0.96 -9.01
N SER A 239 -16.10 -1.48 -9.42
CA SER A 239 -15.68 -1.46 -10.81
C SER A 239 -16.54 -2.37 -11.69
N ALA A 240 -17.02 -3.50 -11.19
CA ALA A 240 -17.94 -4.35 -11.94
C ALA A 240 -19.27 -3.63 -12.22
N ILE A 241 -19.81 -2.89 -11.24
CA ILE A 241 -21.00 -2.04 -11.42
C ILE A 241 -20.70 -0.92 -12.43
N ALA A 242 -19.55 -0.26 -12.29
CA ALA A 242 -19.13 0.80 -13.21
C ALA A 242 -18.92 0.28 -14.64
N ALA A 243 -18.44 -0.95 -14.82
CA ALA A 243 -18.33 -1.60 -16.11
C ALA A 243 -19.71 -1.79 -16.79
N LEU A 244 -20.75 -2.15 -16.02
CA LEU A 244 -22.11 -2.22 -16.58
C LEU A 244 -22.57 -0.85 -17.07
N ILE A 245 -22.34 0.22 -16.31
CA ILE A 245 -22.68 1.59 -16.74
C ILE A 245 -21.91 1.94 -18.03
N TYR A 246 -20.61 1.61 -18.08
CA TYR A 246 -19.81 1.84 -19.27
C TYR A 246 -20.38 1.14 -20.48
N PHE A 247 -20.68 -0.16 -20.42
CA PHE A 247 -21.16 -0.93 -21.57
C PHE A 247 -22.55 -0.49 -22.07
N PHE A 248 -23.43 -0.06 -21.18
CA PHE A 248 -24.79 0.34 -21.57
C PHE A 248 -24.91 1.82 -21.97
N VAL A 249 -24.09 2.71 -21.37
CA VAL A 249 -24.29 4.17 -21.51
C VAL A 249 -23.17 4.83 -22.28
N VAL A 250 -21.89 4.63 -21.86
CA VAL A 250 -20.76 5.44 -22.35
C VAL A 250 -20.18 4.90 -23.65
N LYS A 251 -19.86 3.62 -23.71
CA LYS A 251 -19.33 2.88 -24.89
C LYS A 251 -18.03 3.40 -25.50
N ASN A 252 -17.51 4.55 -25.08
CA ASN A 252 -16.27 5.09 -25.61
C ASN A 252 -15.08 4.52 -24.84
N PRO A 253 -14.17 3.77 -25.50
CA PRO A 253 -13.08 3.05 -24.83
C PRO A 253 -12.14 3.95 -24.01
N MET A 254 -11.97 5.22 -24.39
CA MET A 254 -11.12 6.17 -23.65
C MET A 254 -11.60 6.44 -22.21
N TYR A 255 -12.89 6.26 -21.93
CA TYR A 255 -13.44 6.47 -20.58
C TYR A 255 -13.48 5.20 -19.73
N LEU A 256 -13.03 4.05 -20.25
CA LEU A 256 -13.09 2.79 -19.50
C LEU A 256 -12.23 2.84 -18.22
N ALA A 257 -10.96 3.21 -18.33
CA ALA A 257 -10.05 3.29 -17.18
C ALA A 257 -10.53 4.28 -16.10
N PRO A 258 -10.90 5.55 -16.44
CA PRO A 258 -11.49 6.47 -15.47
C PRO A 258 -12.76 5.92 -14.80
N ILE A 259 -13.66 5.30 -15.56
CA ILE A 259 -14.92 4.76 -15.03
C ILE A 259 -14.65 3.59 -14.08
N LEU A 260 -13.78 2.65 -14.46
CA LEU A 260 -13.44 1.52 -13.61
C LEU A 260 -12.73 1.96 -12.33
N SER A 261 -11.80 2.91 -12.42
CA SER A 261 -11.11 3.45 -11.25
C SER A 261 -12.03 4.26 -10.35
N ALA A 262 -12.95 5.06 -10.89
CA ALA A 262 -13.98 5.73 -10.11
C ALA A 262 -14.88 4.71 -9.38
N GLY A 263 -15.32 3.67 -10.09
CA GLY A 263 -16.06 2.56 -9.48
C GLY A 263 -15.29 1.88 -8.35
N ALA A 264 -13.97 1.72 -8.50
CA ALA A 264 -13.13 1.15 -7.45
C ALA A 264 -13.04 2.04 -6.21
N PHE A 265 -13.00 3.36 -6.35
CA PHE A 265 -12.76 4.29 -5.24
C PHE A 265 -14.03 4.81 -4.56
N ILE A 266 -15.13 4.99 -5.30
CA ILE A 266 -16.39 5.52 -4.73
C ILE A 266 -16.85 4.73 -3.48
N PRO A 267 -16.82 3.39 -3.45
CA PRO A 267 -17.24 2.65 -2.27
C PRO A 267 -16.44 2.96 -1.00
N TYR A 268 -15.22 3.46 -1.13
CA TYR A 268 -14.39 3.82 0.02
C TYR A 268 -14.93 5.03 0.80
N ILE A 269 -15.71 5.92 0.17
CA ILE A 269 -16.37 7.03 0.86
C ILE A 269 -17.23 6.50 2.02
N PHE A 270 -17.89 5.36 1.81
CA PHE A 270 -18.77 4.73 2.79
C PHE A 270 -18.04 3.76 3.72
N PHE A 271 -16.99 3.12 3.24
CA PHE A 271 -16.30 2.09 4.02
C PHE A 271 -15.23 2.65 4.96
N LEU A 272 -14.47 3.67 4.55
CA LEU A 272 -13.34 4.19 5.35
C LEU A 272 -13.75 4.70 6.74
N PRO A 273 -14.93 5.28 6.98
CA PRO A 273 -15.38 5.60 8.34
C PRO A 273 -15.36 4.41 9.31
N PHE A 274 -15.66 3.20 8.83
CA PHE A 274 -15.62 1.97 9.63
C PHE A 274 -14.24 1.32 9.64
N TYR A 275 -13.44 1.56 8.61
CA TYR A 275 -12.10 1.02 8.48
C TYR A 275 -11.13 1.56 9.56
N PHE A 276 -11.16 2.84 9.86
CA PHE A 276 -10.25 3.43 10.85
C PHE A 276 -10.43 2.86 12.26
N PRO A 277 -11.62 2.75 12.85
CA PRO A 277 -11.80 2.10 14.15
C PRO A 277 -11.44 0.60 14.12
N ASN A 278 -11.63 -0.11 12.99
CA ASN A 278 -11.15 -1.48 12.81
C ASN A 278 -9.63 -1.58 12.98
N MET A 279 -8.90 -0.64 12.37
CA MET A 279 -7.44 -0.60 12.44
C MET A 279 -6.95 -0.26 13.84
N GLU A 280 -7.63 0.62 14.56
CA GLU A 280 -7.30 0.96 15.95
C GLU A 280 -7.48 -0.25 16.88
N VAL A 281 -8.56 -1.01 16.74
CA VAL A 281 -8.78 -2.24 17.52
C VAL A 281 -7.67 -3.25 17.25
N LEU A 282 -7.27 -3.42 15.99
CA LEU A 282 -6.16 -4.29 15.63
C LEU A 282 -4.85 -3.80 16.26
N TYR A 283 -4.56 -2.52 16.18
CA TYR A 283 -3.38 -1.92 16.81
C TYR A 283 -3.36 -2.17 18.32
N THR A 284 -4.43 -1.84 19.03
CA THR A 284 -4.54 -2.05 20.49
C THR A 284 -4.38 -3.52 20.87
N ARG A 285 -4.93 -4.44 20.06
CA ARG A 285 -4.82 -5.88 20.31
C ARG A 285 -3.36 -6.38 20.24
N TYR A 286 -2.58 -5.82 19.32
CA TYR A 286 -1.19 -6.24 19.10
C TYR A 286 -0.16 -5.29 19.71
N GLU A 287 -0.59 -4.27 20.45
CA GLU A 287 0.29 -3.28 21.07
C GLU A 287 1.34 -3.92 22.00
N ASN A 288 0.92 -4.86 22.85
CA ASN A 288 1.82 -5.55 23.78
C ASN A 288 2.89 -6.35 23.04
N VAL A 289 2.56 -6.98 21.92
CA VAL A 289 3.52 -7.71 21.08
C VAL A 289 4.63 -6.80 20.58
N PHE A 290 4.29 -5.58 20.19
CA PHE A 290 5.27 -4.59 19.74
C PHE A 290 6.08 -4.03 20.92
N LYS A 291 5.47 -3.84 22.09
CA LYS A 291 6.15 -3.40 23.30
C LYS A 291 7.15 -4.46 23.79
N GLU A 292 6.77 -5.74 23.83
CA GLU A 292 7.65 -6.84 24.17
C GLU A 292 8.81 -6.98 23.17
N GLY A 293 8.55 -6.89 21.88
CA GLY A 293 9.59 -6.89 20.86
C GLY A 293 10.60 -5.77 21.03
N ASN A 294 10.13 -4.59 21.46
CA ASN A 294 10.99 -3.44 21.75
C ASN A 294 11.86 -3.66 23.01
N LYS A 295 11.25 -4.23 24.07
CA LYS A 295 11.96 -4.57 25.29
C LYS A 295 13.08 -5.58 25.03
N MET A 296 12.81 -6.68 24.31
CA MET A 296 13.80 -7.68 23.92
C MET A 296 14.96 -7.07 23.10
N ALA A 297 14.68 -6.09 22.25
CA ALA A 297 15.72 -5.41 21.48
C ALA A 297 16.64 -4.59 22.38
N ILE A 298 16.07 -3.86 23.33
CA ILE A 298 16.85 -3.08 24.29
C ILE A 298 17.73 -4.00 25.13
N GLU A 299 17.16 -5.09 25.65
CA GLU A 299 17.90 -6.11 26.43
C GLU A 299 19.04 -6.72 25.60
N SER A 300 18.82 -7.05 24.33
CA SER A 300 19.86 -7.58 23.45
C SER A 300 20.98 -6.57 23.16
N ILE A 301 20.67 -5.28 23.09
CA ILE A 301 21.66 -4.20 22.93
C ILE A 301 22.50 -4.07 24.18
N LEU A 302 21.85 -4.03 25.34
CA LEU A 302 22.54 -3.91 26.62
C LEU A 302 23.48 -5.12 26.87
N ALA A 303 23.00 -6.34 26.59
CA ALA A 303 23.85 -7.54 26.68
C ALA A 303 25.07 -7.46 25.74
N ARG A 304 24.91 -6.99 24.51
CA ARG A 304 26.07 -6.83 23.58
C ARG A 304 27.06 -5.77 24.04
N ILE A 305 26.56 -4.65 24.55
CA ILE A 305 27.43 -3.60 25.12
C ILE A 305 28.19 -4.15 26.29
N GLN A 306 27.54 -4.89 27.19
CA GLN A 306 28.14 -5.49 28.36
C GLN A 306 29.23 -6.51 28.00
N THR A 307 28.93 -7.42 27.04
CA THR A 307 29.92 -8.35 26.47
C THR A 307 31.13 -7.63 25.86
N SER A 308 30.88 -6.52 25.13
CA SER A 308 31.97 -5.73 24.55
C SER A 308 32.84 -5.04 25.59
N ILE A 309 32.27 -4.62 26.72
CA ILE A 309 33.02 -4.04 27.84
C ILE A 309 33.85 -5.13 28.53
N GLU A 310 33.28 -6.29 28.79
CA GLU A 310 33.95 -7.43 29.38
C GLU A 310 35.13 -7.91 28.53
N LEU A 311 34.96 -8.03 27.22
CA LEU A 311 36.07 -8.36 26.29
C LEU A 311 37.15 -7.29 26.27
N SER A 312 36.79 -6.01 26.34
CA SER A 312 37.76 -4.92 26.39
C SER A 312 38.54 -4.90 27.70
N GLU A 313 37.95 -5.29 28.82
CA GLU A 313 38.66 -5.43 30.10
C GLU A 313 39.56 -6.67 30.15
N GLU A 314 39.16 -7.76 29.54
CA GLU A 314 39.96 -8.98 29.43
C GLU A 314 41.19 -8.75 28.51
N GLU A 315 41.00 -8.05 27.38
CA GLU A 315 42.12 -7.62 26.53
C GLU A 315 43.09 -6.70 27.27
N LYS A 316 42.61 -5.76 28.09
CA LYS A 316 43.46 -4.92 28.95
C LYS A 316 44.25 -5.74 29.94
N ARG A 317 43.61 -6.69 30.64
CA ARG A 317 44.26 -7.58 31.59
C ARG A 317 45.34 -8.45 30.93
N ASN A 318 45.06 -8.94 29.75
CA ASN A 318 46.00 -9.74 28.96
C ASN A 318 47.20 -8.90 28.51
N LEU A 319 47.00 -7.65 28.13
CA LEU A 319 48.05 -6.70 27.81
C LEU A 319 48.87 -6.36 29.07
N GLU A 320 48.25 -6.09 30.21
CA GLU A 320 48.95 -5.83 31.48
C GLU A 320 49.78 -7.03 31.94
N ASN A 321 49.30 -8.25 31.77
CA ASN A 321 50.01 -9.47 32.10
C ASN A 321 51.17 -9.73 31.12
N SER A 322 51.03 -9.43 29.84
CA SER A 322 52.13 -9.55 28.89
C SER A 322 53.27 -8.57 29.20
N PHE A 323 52.94 -7.34 29.60
CA PHE A 323 53.96 -6.36 30.03
C PHE A 323 54.66 -6.72 31.36
N LYS A 324 54.00 -7.45 32.25
CA LYS A 324 54.64 -7.94 33.47
C LYS A 324 55.64 -9.07 33.19
N ASN A 325 55.28 -10.02 32.37
CA ASN A 325 56.13 -11.14 32.00
C ASN A 325 57.37 -10.69 31.22
N ASP A 326 57.27 -9.70 30.32
CA ASP A 326 58.39 -9.13 29.60
C ASP A 326 59.41 -8.38 30.51
N ASN A 327 59.00 -7.93 31.69
CA ASN A 327 59.87 -7.29 32.65
C ASN A 327 60.55 -8.27 33.63
N GLU A 328 59.91 -9.40 33.90
CA GLU A 328 60.50 -10.46 34.73
C GLU A 328 61.52 -11.32 33.99
N GLU A 329 61.55 -11.37 32.67
CA GLU A 329 62.56 -12.02 31.87
C GLU A 329 63.85 -11.17 31.63
N LYS A 330 63.84 -9.91 32.11
CA LYS A 330 64.97 -8.96 31.94
C LYS A 330 65.72 -8.67 33.21
N GLU A 331 65.35 -9.24 34.35
CA GLU A 331 66.12 -9.26 35.59
C GLU A 331 66.87 -10.63 35.77
#